data_aaece2e9bb6693574e177ebf2633c5d3
#
_entry.id   aaece2e9bb6693574e177ebf2633c5d3
#
_cell.length_a   1.000
_cell.length_b   1.000
_cell.length_c   1.000
_cell.angle_alpha   90.00
_cell.angle_beta   90.00
_cell.angle_gamma   90.00
#
_symmetry.space_group_name_H-M   'P 1'
#
loop_
_entity.id
_entity.type
_entity.pdbx_description
1 polymer ?
#
loop_
_entity_poly.entity_id
_entity_poly.type
_entity_poly.pdbx_seq_one_letter_code
_entity_poly.pdbx_strand_id
1 'polypeptide(L)'
;DLVRSRGLGDVYKRQDYVGDKTYASFNWGDTRIVMLDCGEDKPDDHWVYYGLNDFTQLRNEQVDFLKKELSAKEFKKAKKRVLIHHIPLYGNYEKNLCANLWTKLLEKAPFNISLNAHTHKYAYHPKGELGNNYPVIIGGGYKMDSATVMILEKKNDELRIKVLNVRGEVLLDITV
;
A
#
# COMPACT_ATOMS: atom_id res chain seq x y z
N ASP A 1 -5.24 -29.86 -19.35
CA ASP A 1 -6.14 -28.87 -19.87
C ASP A 1 -6.54 -27.85 -18.83
N LEU A 2 -5.88 -26.77 -18.87
CA LEU A 2 -5.82 -25.74 -17.87
C LEU A 2 -6.91 -24.72 -18.11
N VAL A 3 -8.13 -25.10 -17.86
CA VAL A 3 -9.32 -24.20 -17.85
C VAL A 3 -9.23 -23.17 -16.72
N ARG A 4 -8.13 -23.13 -16.14
CA ARG A 4 -7.82 -22.53 -14.99
C ARG A 4 -7.58 -21.16 -15.01
N SER A 5 -7.71 -20.31 -14.83
CA SER A 5 -7.34 -18.90 -14.70
C SER A 5 -8.05 -17.93 -15.64
N ARG A 6 -9.11 -18.34 -16.34
CA ARG A 6 -9.93 -17.33 -17.02
C ARG A 6 -10.48 -16.29 -16.05
N GLY A 7 -10.86 -16.70 -14.84
CA GLY A 7 -11.32 -15.78 -13.81
C GLY A 7 -10.21 -14.87 -13.27
N LEU A 8 -9.02 -15.41 -13.02
CA LEU A 8 -7.88 -14.61 -12.58
C LEU A 8 -7.35 -13.72 -13.71
N GLY A 9 -7.29 -14.21 -14.95
CA GLY A 9 -6.92 -13.41 -16.11
C GLY A 9 -7.84 -12.22 -16.33
N ASP A 10 -9.13 -12.36 -16.09
CA ASP A 10 -10.08 -11.25 -16.21
C ASP A 10 -9.96 -10.25 -15.05
N VAL A 11 -9.64 -10.71 -13.85
CA VAL A 11 -9.33 -9.83 -12.71
C VAL A 11 -8.07 -9.03 -12.98
N TYR A 12 -7.02 -9.66 -13.47
CA TYR A 12 -5.77 -8.98 -13.84
C TYR A 12 -5.94 -7.98 -14.99
N LYS A 13 -6.78 -8.28 -15.97
CA LYS A 13 -7.07 -7.37 -17.10
C LYS A 13 -7.87 -6.12 -16.69
N ARG A 14 -8.57 -6.16 -15.56
CA ARG A 14 -9.34 -5.02 -15.05
C ARG A 14 -8.55 -4.11 -14.11
N GLN A 15 -7.34 -4.51 -13.75
CA GLN A 15 -6.46 -3.69 -12.94
C GLN A 15 -5.51 -2.92 -13.86
N ASP A 16 -5.33 -1.65 -13.59
CA ASP A 16 -4.39 -0.79 -14.31
C ASP A 16 -2.95 -1.14 -13.91
N TYR A 17 -2.55 -2.41 -14.13
CA TYR A 17 -1.17 -2.85 -13.93
C TYR A 17 -0.24 -2.17 -14.92
N VAL A 18 0.96 -1.88 -14.47
CA VAL A 18 2.04 -1.41 -15.32
C VAL A 18 2.73 -2.63 -15.94
N GLY A 19 2.17 -3.16 -17.01
CA GLY A 19 2.63 -4.42 -17.60
C GLY A 19 2.49 -5.59 -16.62
N ASP A 20 3.54 -6.44 -16.53
CA ASP A 20 3.58 -7.58 -15.62
C ASP A 20 4.17 -7.22 -14.24
N LYS A 21 4.03 -5.97 -13.82
CA LYS A 21 4.58 -5.47 -12.55
C LYS A 21 3.68 -5.75 -11.36
N THR A 22 4.26 -5.81 -10.17
CA THR A 22 3.57 -6.05 -8.90
C THR A 22 3.01 -4.77 -8.25
N TYR A 23 3.27 -3.61 -8.88
CA TYR A 23 2.72 -2.32 -8.48
C TYR A 23 1.70 -1.82 -9.51
N ALA A 24 0.69 -1.07 -9.06
CA ALA A 24 -0.41 -0.65 -9.91
C ALA A 24 -1.18 0.53 -9.32
N SER A 25 -2.06 1.10 -10.13
CA SER A 25 -3.10 2.01 -9.66
C SER A 25 -4.41 1.77 -10.38
N PHE A 26 -5.52 1.91 -9.69
CA PHE A 26 -6.85 1.71 -10.25
C PHE A 26 -7.90 2.57 -9.55
N ASN A 27 -9.06 2.73 -10.17
CA ASN A 27 -10.18 3.44 -9.60
C ASN A 27 -11.19 2.44 -8.98
N TRP A 28 -11.58 2.73 -7.76
CA TRP A 28 -12.74 2.12 -7.11
C TRP A 28 -13.81 3.22 -6.94
N GLY A 29 -14.68 3.32 -7.93
CA GLY A 29 -15.56 4.47 -8.07
C GLY A 29 -14.77 5.77 -8.27
N ASP A 30 -14.97 6.74 -7.38
CA ASP A 30 -14.23 8.01 -7.35
C ASP A 30 -13.03 8.01 -6.39
N THR A 31 -12.66 6.83 -5.87
CA THR A 31 -11.47 6.62 -5.05
C THR A 31 -10.34 6.06 -5.90
N ARG A 32 -9.18 6.71 -5.89
CA ARG A 32 -7.96 6.22 -6.52
C ARG A 32 -7.17 5.38 -5.54
N ILE A 33 -6.86 4.15 -5.91
CA ILE A 33 -6.01 3.24 -5.14
C ILE A 33 -4.68 3.15 -5.85
N VAL A 34 -3.59 3.37 -5.12
CA VAL A 34 -2.21 3.24 -5.59
C VAL A 34 -1.54 2.17 -4.75
N MET A 35 -1.03 1.15 -5.44
CA MET A 35 -0.34 0.02 -4.82
C MET A 35 1.13 0.07 -5.19
N LEU A 36 2.00 -0.06 -4.18
CA LEU A 36 3.45 -0.11 -4.35
C LEU A 36 3.99 -1.41 -3.77
N ASP A 37 5.08 -1.87 -4.35
CA ASP A 37 5.78 -3.08 -3.94
C ASP A 37 7.24 -2.80 -3.60
N CYS A 38 7.60 -2.91 -2.34
CA CYS A 38 8.98 -2.75 -1.87
C CYS A 38 9.87 -3.97 -2.19
N GLY A 39 9.31 -5.06 -2.69
CA GLY A 39 9.98 -6.37 -2.67
C GLY A 39 10.17 -6.83 -1.23
N GLU A 40 11.41 -6.94 -0.80
CA GLU A 40 11.80 -7.37 0.54
C GLU A 40 12.43 -6.25 1.38
N ASP A 41 12.62 -6.49 2.66
CA ASP A 41 13.14 -5.52 3.64
C ASP A 41 14.66 -5.41 3.67
N LYS A 42 15.36 -6.25 2.90
CA LYS A 42 16.84 -6.31 2.86
C LYS A 42 17.37 -5.89 1.49
N PRO A 43 18.62 -5.44 1.41
CA PRO A 43 19.28 -5.17 0.14
C PRO A 43 19.48 -6.46 -0.66
N ASP A 44 19.60 -6.33 -2.00
CA ASP A 44 19.64 -7.47 -2.91
C ASP A 44 20.87 -8.35 -2.72
N ASP A 45 21.97 -7.80 -2.20
CA ASP A 45 23.22 -8.51 -1.86
C ASP A 45 23.17 -9.22 -0.50
N HIS A 46 22.03 -9.15 0.20
CA HIS A 46 21.91 -9.83 1.49
C HIS A 46 22.02 -11.34 1.31
N TRP A 47 22.85 -11.98 2.13
CA TRP A 47 23.20 -13.41 2.03
C TRP A 47 21.99 -14.36 1.96
N VAL A 48 20.86 -13.98 2.59
CA VAL A 48 19.64 -14.81 2.62
C VAL A 48 19.02 -15.00 1.23
N TYR A 49 19.33 -14.15 0.27
CA TYR A 49 18.79 -14.20 -1.09
C TYR A 49 19.68 -14.95 -2.08
N TYR A 50 20.88 -15.34 -1.69
CA TYR A 50 21.80 -16.09 -2.55
C TYR A 50 22.08 -15.44 -3.91
N GLY A 51 21.93 -14.11 -4.02
CA GLY A 51 22.09 -13.39 -5.29
C GLY A 51 20.96 -13.59 -6.30
N LEU A 52 19.78 -14.06 -5.85
CA LEU A 52 18.64 -14.35 -6.73
C LEU A 52 17.63 -13.22 -6.83
N ASN A 53 17.80 -12.15 -6.04
CA ASN A 53 16.87 -11.02 -6.00
C ASN A 53 17.46 -9.78 -6.69
N ASP A 54 16.59 -9.02 -7.36
CA ASP A 54 16.88 -7.71 -7.93
C ASP A 54 15.70 -6.76 -7.66
N PHE A 55 15.49 -6.42 -6.40
CA PHE A 55 14.45 -5.47 -6.00
C PHE A 55 14.88 -4.01 -6.17
N THR A 56 16.16 -3.74 -6.33
CA THR A 56 16.65 -2.38 -6.54
C THR A 56 16.08 -1.78 -7.82
N GLN A 57 16.05 -2.54 -8.92
CA GLN A 57 15.42 -2.09 -10.15
C GLN A 57 13.92 -1.86 -9.94
N LEU A 58 13.21 -2.82 -9.34
CA LEU A 58 11.78 -2.72 -9.02
C LEU A 58 11.44 -1.45 -8.22
N ARG A 59 12.25 -1.14 -7.20
CA ARG A 59 12.06 0.03 -6.34
C ARG A 59 12.25 1.33 -7.10
N ASN A 60 13.27 1.40 -7.95
CA ASN A 60 13.57 2.58 -8.77
C ASN A 60 12.53 2.83 -9.86
N GLU A 61 12.05 1.80 -10.54
CA GLU A 61 10.99 1.91 -11.55
C GLU A 61 9.71 2.56 -10.97
N GLN A 62 9.42 2.30 -9.71
CA GLN A 62 8.25 2.87 -9.03
C GLN A 62 8.40 4.37 -8.74
N VAL A 63 9.59 4.92 -8.74
CA VAL A 63 9.79 6.39 -8.69
C VAL A 63 9.17 7.05 -9.92
N ASP A 64 9.39 6.50 -11.09
CA ASP A 64 8.84 7.05 -12.34
C ASP A 64 7.35 6.74 -12.48
N PHE A 65 6.91 5.56 -12.02
CA PHE A 65 5.49 5.25 -11.89
C PHE A 65 4.79 6.27 -10.98
N LEU A 66 5.32 6.57 -9.80
CA LEU A 66 4.75 7.55 -8.88
C LEU A 66 4.70 8.95 -9.48
N LYS A 67 5.77 9.43 -10.11
CA LYS A 67 5.76 10.74 -10.78
C LYS A 67 4.65 10.82 -11.84
N LYS A 68 4.50 9.78 -12.65
CA LYS A 68 3.46 9.68 -13.67
C LYS A 68 2.07 9.63 -13.04
N GLU A 69 1.88 8.77 -12.03
CA GLU A 69 0.60 8.61 -11.33
C GLU A 69 0.15 9.90 -10.66
N LEU A 70 1.02 10.56 -9.88
CA LEU A 70 0.69 11.80 -9.19
C LEU A 70 0.35 12.96 -10.14
N SER A 71 0.82 12.90 -11.37
CA SER A 71 0.49 13.86 -12.44
C SER A 71 -0.75 13.49 -13.24
N ALA A 72 -1.22 12.23 -13.14
CA ALA A 72 -2.31 11.70 -13.93
C ALA A 72 -3.66 12.39 -13.64
N LYS A 73 -4.51 12.47 -14.66
CA LYS A 73 -5.85 13.07 -14.55
C LYS A 73 -6.74 12.29 -13.57
N GLU A 74 -6.65 10.98 -13.59
CA GLU A 74 -7.38 10.06 -12.73
C GLU A 74 -7.04 10.32 -11.26
N PHE A 75 -5.75 10.43 -10.94
CA PHE A 75 -5.28 10.76 -9.59
C PHE A 75 -5.77 12.13 -9.13
N LYS A 76 -5.64 13.15 -9.98
CA LYS A 76 -6.06 14.53 -9.65
C LYS A 76 -7.56 14.68 -9.46
N LYS A 77 -8.37 13.94 -10.24
CA LYS A 77 -9.84 14.00 -10.19
C LYS A 77 -10.46 13.14 -9.10
N ALA A 78 -9.72 12.20 -8.56
CA ALA A 78 -10.23 11.33 -7.51
C ALA A 78 -10.65 12.14 -6.27
N LYS A 79 -11.79 11.79 -5.68
CA LYS A 79 -12.25 12.40 -4.43
C LYS A 79 -11.46 11.89 -3.23
N LYS A 80 -11.12 10.61 -3.23
CA LYS A 80 -10.31 9.96 -2.20
C LYS A 80 -9.13 9.22 -2.85
N ARG A 81 -8.04 9.10 -2.10
CA ARG A 81 -6.82 8.42 -2.53
C ARG A 81 -6.30 7.54 -1.42
N VAL A 82 -6.11 6.26 -1.73
CA VAL A 82 -5.60 5.25 -0.79
C VAL A 82 -4.25 4.76 -1.31
N LEU A 83 -3.26 4.77 -0.45
CA LEU A 83 -1.95 4.19 -0.71
C LEU A 83 -1.87 2.83 -0.02
N ILE A 84 -1.44 1.81 -0.74
CA ILE A 84 -1.26 0.45 -0.21
C ILE A 84 0.16 0.00 -0.50
N HIS A 85 0.89 -0.40 0.51
CA HIS A 85 2.19 -1.05 0.36
C HIS A 85 2.53 -1.87 1.62
N HIS A 86 3.30 -2.94 1.45
CA HIS A 86 3.55 -3.87 2.54
C HIS A 86 4.38 -3.27 3.66
N ILE A 87 5.59 -2.77 3.36
CA ILE A 87 6.54 -2.27 4.37
C ILE A 87 6.25 -0.79 4.64
N PRO A 88 5.93 -0.38 5.89
CA PRO A 88 5.66 1.02 6.20
C PRO A 88 6.84 1.94 5.88
N LEU A 89 6.54 3.17 5.44
CA LEU A 89 7.56 4.19 5.13
C LEU A 89 7.87 5.11 6.32
N TYR A 90 7.01 5.12 7.33
CA TYR A 90 7.10 6.00 8.50
C TYR A 90 7.23 5.17 9.78
N GLY A 91 7.81 5.77 10.80
CA GLY A 91 8.11 5.11 12.07
C GLY A 91 9.55 4.58 12.10
N ASN A 92 9.86 3.69 13.03
CA ASN A 92 11.21 3.14 13.25
C ASN A 92 11.73 2.24 12.10
N TYR A 93 11.32 2.52 10.88
CA TYR A 93 11.73 1.80 9.68
C TYR A 93 12.88 2.51 8.96
N GLU A 94 13.87 2.97 9.70
CA GLU A 94 15.10 3.60 9.18
C GLU A 94 15.83 2.72 8.14
N LYS A 95 15.50 1.44 8.12
CA LYS A 95 16.01 0.46 7.16
C LYS A 95 15.10 0.24 5.94
N ASN A 96 13.98 0.95 5.82
CA ASN A 96 13.13 0.81 4.65
C ASN A 96 13.84 1.40 3.43
N LEU A 97 14.28 0.52 2.54
CA LEU A 97 15.01 0.87 1.32
C LEU A 97 14.20 1.75 0.37
N CYS A 98 12.87 1.71 0.47
CA CYS A 98 11.97 2.53 -0.34
C CYS A 98 11.73 3.93 0.25
N ALA A 99 12.00 4.14 1.55
CA ALA A 99 11.73 5.43 2.19
C ALA A 99 12.48 6.58 1.51
N ASN A 100 13.78 6.41 1.26
CA ASN A 100 14.60 7.43 0.60
C ASN A 100 14.17 7.72 -0.85
N LEU A 101 13.57 6.74 -1.53
CA LEU A 101 13.14 6.86 -2.92
C LEU A 101 11.75 7.51 -3.05
N TRP A 102 10.80 7.11 -2.19
CA TRP A 102 9.39 7.42 -2.38
C TRP A 102 8.86 8.53 -1.47
N THR A 103 9.39 8.67 -0.25
CA THR A 103 8.85 9.59 0.77
C THR A 103 8.72 11.02 0.25
N LYS A 104 9.74 11.55 -0.43
CA LYS A 104 9.71 12.92 -0.97
C LYS A 104 8.60 13.17 -1.99
N LEU A 105 8.19 12.14 -2.74
CA LEU A 105 7.07 12.21 -3.67
C LEU A 105 5.74 12.10 -2.92
N LEU A 106 5.67 11.18 -1.97
CA LEU A 106 4.45 10.87 -1.23
C LEU A 106 4.09 11.94 -0.20
N GLU A 107 5.07 12.63 0.40
CA GLU A 107 4.86 13.73 1.33
C GLU A 107 4.02 14.88 0.74
N LYS A 108 4.15 15.11 -0.56
CA LYS A 108 3.42 16.17 -1.28
C LYS A 108 2.11 15.68 -1.89
N ALA A 109 1.87 14.39 -1.85
CA ALA A 109 0.70 13.80 -2.47
C ALA A 109 -0.51 13.81 -1.51
N PRO A 110 -1.70 14.19 -1.99
CA PRO A 110 -2.90 14.31 -1.15
C PRO A 110 -3.56 12.94 -0.91
N PHE A 111 -2.82 11.97 -0.41
CA PHE A 111 -3.41 10.71 0.05
C PHE A 111 -4.27 10.92 1.29
N ASN A 112 -5.36 10.21 1.38
CA ASN A 112 -6.25 10.23 2.54
C ASN A 112 -5.79 9.25 3.62
N ILE A 113 -5.14 8.15 3.23
CA ILE A 113 -4.66 7.11 4.13
C ILE A 113 -3.65 6.22 3.45
N SER A 114 -2.75 5.63 4.25
CA SER A 114 -1.88 4.52 3.86
C SER A 114 -2.20 3.26 4.65
N LEU A 115 -2.29 2.13 3.95
CA LEU A 115 -2.52 0.81 4.52
C LEU A 115 -1.28 -0.05 4.33
N ASN A 116 -0.77 -0.58 5.43
CA ASN A 116 0.49 -1.28 5.51
C ASN A 116 0.38 -2.57 6.34
N ALA A 117 1.46 -3.35 6.38
CA ALA A 117 1.57 -4.55 7.19
C ALA A 117 3.02 -4.72 7.71
N HIS A 118 3.68 -5.84 7.44
CA HIS A 118 5.09 -6.18 7.67
C HIS A 118 5.51 -6.34 9.13
N THR A 119 5.13 -5.45 10.04
CA THR A 119 5.64 -5.45 11.42
C THR A 119 5.04 -6.54 12.29
N HIS A 120 3.98 -7.17 11.80
CA HIS A 120 3.18 -8.15 12.53
C HIS A 120 2.57 -7.61 13.83
N LYS A 121 2.51 -6.28 13.97
CA LYS A 121 1.89 -5.58 15.10
C LYS A 121 0.95 -4.52 14.56
N TYR A 122 -0.30 -4.58 15.00
CA TYR A 122 -1.27 -3.54 14.69
C TYR A 122 -0.80 -2.19 15.24
N ALA A 123 -0.87 -1.16 14.41
CA ALA A 123 -0.65 0.23 14.80
C ALA A 123 -1.50 1.18 13.95
N TYR A 124 -1.88 2.29 14.55
CA TYR A 124 -2.49 3.42 13.87
C TYR A 124 -1.71 4.69 14.22
N HIS A 125 -1.28 5.41 13.21
CA HIS A 125 -0.55 6.66 13.34
C HIS A 125 -1.35 7.77 12.65
N PRO A 126 -1.91 8.71 13.42
CA PRO A 126 -2.56 9.90 12.86
C PRO A 126 -1.58 10.70 11.99
N LYS A 127 -2.13 11.54 11.12
CA LYS A 127 -1.32 12.47 10.33
C LYS A 127 -0.42 13.32 11.23
N GLY A 128 0.87 13.35 10.92
CA GLY A 128 1.88 14.18 11.60
C GLY A 128 2.61 13.48 12.74
N GLU A 129 2.11 12.37 13.27
CA GLU A 129 2.72 11.69 14.43
C GLU A 129 4.15 11.19 14.14
N LEU A 130 4.38 10.67 12.95
CA LEU A 130 5.66 10.14 12.50
C LEU A 130 6.31 11.00 11.40
N GLY A 131 5.89 12.25 11.24
CA GLY A 131 6.22 13.08 10.08
C GLY A 131 5.43 12.74 8.82
N ASN A 132 4.48 11.84 8.92
CA ASN A 132 3.59 11.40 7.84
C ASN A 132 2.58 12.50 7.45
N ASN A 133 2.35 12.67 6.16
CA ASN A 133 1.39 13.67 5.64
C ASN A 133 -0.08 13.16 5.59
N TYR A 134 -0.30 11.89 5.81
CA TYR A 134 -1.60 11.21 5.86
C TYR A 134 -1.59 10.14 6.96
N PRO A 135 -2.74 9.72 7.49
CA PRO A 135 -2.80 8.65 8.47
C PRO A 135 -2.21 7.34 7.92
N VAL A 136 -1.58 6.56 8.80
CA VAL A 136 -0.96 5.28 8.47
C VAL A 136 -1.56 4.19 9.36
N ILE A 137 -2.08 3.12 8.73
CA ILE A 137 -2.53 1.92 9.43
C ILE A 137 -1.58 0.78 9.09
N ILE A 138 -1.10 0.10 10.11
CA ILE A 138 -0.28 -1.10 9.99
C ILE A 138 -1.09 -2.27 10.52
N GLY A 139 -1.31 -3.27 9.67
CA GLY A 139 -2.00 -4.49 10.03
C GLY A 139 -1.22 -5.36 11.00
N GLY A 140 -1.94 -6.18 11.72
CA GLY A 140 -1.37 -7.18 12.62
C GLY A 140 -0.68 -8.33 11.89
N GLY A 141 -0.22 -9.31 12.66
CA GLY A 141 0.55 -10.42 12.16
C GLY A 141 -0.29 -11.55 11.54
N TYR A 142 0.37 -12.61 11.17
CA TYR A 142 -0.24 -13.80 10.56
C TYR A 142 -0.82 -14.79 11.60
N LYS A 143 -0.49 -14.61 12.88
CA LYS A 143 -1.02 -15.48 13.95
C LYS A 143 -2.42 -15.05 14.33
N MET A 144 -3.27 -16.01 14.70
CA MET A 144 -4.66 -15.76 15.05
C MET A 144 -4.86 -14.75 16.19
N ASP A 145 -3.92 -14.63 17.10
CA ASP A 145 -3.98 -13.67 18.23
C ASP A 145 -3.57 -12.25 17.84
N SER A 146 -2.91 -12.07 16.72
CA SER A 146 -2.40 -10.78 16.25
C SER A 146 -2.95 -10.35 14.88
N ALA A 147 -3.61 -11.25 14.16
CA ALA A 147 -4.14 -10.94 12.82
C ALA A 147 -5.25 -9.89 12.86
N THR A 148 -5.29 -9.07 11.82
CA THR A 148 -6.31 -8.02 11.66
C THR A 148 -6.91 -8.03 10.27
N VAL A 149 -8.13 -7.53 10.16
CA VAL A 149 -8.82 -7.28 8.91
C VAL A 149 -9.09 -5.79 8.79
N MET A 150 -8.68 -5.20 7.67
CA MET A 150 -9.01 -3.81 7.34
C MET A 150 -10.16 -3.78 6.35
N ILE A 151 -11.22 -3.08 6.69
CA ILE A 151 -12.41 -2.93 5.87
C ILE A 151 -12.51 -1.46 5.44
N LEU A 152 -12.55 -1.24 4.13
CA LEU A 152 -12.76 0.08 3.54
C LEU A 152 -14.21 0.13 3.04
N GLU A 153 -14.95 1.11 3.53
CA GLU A 153 -16.33 1.34 3.16
C GLU A 153 -16.46 2.75 2.56
N LYS A 154 -16.93 2.84 1.32
CA LYS A 154 -17.26 4.12 0.70
C LYS A 154 -18.73 4.42 0.86
N LYS A 155 -19.06 5.53 1.51
CA LYS A 155 -20.43 6.02 1.65
C LYS A 155 -20.48 7.50 1.32
N ASN A 156 -21.17 7.86 0.25
CA ASN A 156 -21.16 9.21 -0.30
C ASN A 156 -19.72 9.67 -0.60
N ASP A 157 -19.31 10.81 -0.08
CA ASP A 157 -17.95 11.39 -0.25
C ASP A 157 -17.00 10.99 0.88
N GLU A 158 -17.43 10.14 1.81
CA GLU A 158 -16.63 9.68 2.93
C GLU A 158 -16.04 8.29 2.67
N LEU A 159 -14.82 8.10 3.10
CA LEU A 159 -14.15 6.81 3.15
C LEU A 159 -13.95 6.41 4.61
N ARG A 160 -14.71 5.41 5.05
CA ARG A 160 -14.63 4.85 6.40
C ARG A 160 -13.68 3.66 6.39
N ILE A 161 -12.82 3.59 7.38
CA ILE A 161 -11.91 2.48 7.58
C ILE A 161 -12.14 1.88 8.94
N LYS A 162 -12.43 0.58 8.96
CA LYS A 162 -12.49 -0.22 10.19
C LYS A 162 -11.35 -1.21 10.21
N VAL A 163 -10.75 -1.37 11.38
CA VAL A 163 -9.81 -2.45 11.63
C VAL A 163 -10.38 -3.35 12.70
N LEU A 164 -10.49 -4.63 12.40
CA LEU A 164 -11.00 -5.65 13.31
C LEU A 164 -9.89 -6.64 13.65
N ASN A 165 -9.90 -7.18 14.86
CA ASN A 165 -9.16 -8.40 15.14
C ASN A 165 -9.95 -9.64 14.67
N VAL A 166 -9.38 -10.81 14.79
CA VAL A 166 -10.02 -12.08 14.35
C VAL A 166 -11.25 -12.47 15.15
N ARG A 167 -11.47 -11.84 16.30
CA ARG A 167 -12.69 -12.05 17.13
C ARG A 167 -13.82 -11.10 16.72
N GLY A 168 -13.57 -10.22 15.75
CA GLY A 168 -14.53 -9.20 15.30
C GLY A 168 -14.59 -7.95 16.18
N GLU A 169 -13.66 -7.80 17.14
CA GLU A 169 -13.57 -6.60 17.95
C GLU A 169 -12.98 -5.45 17.14
N VAL A 170 -13.60 -4.28 17.23
CA VAL A 170 -13.17 -3.08 16.51
C VAL A 170 -11.96 -2.46 17.21
N LEU A 171 -10.84 -2.45 16.53
CA LEU A 171 -9.60 -1.81 16.99
C LEU A 171 -9.51 -0.35 16.53
N LEU A 172 -10.11 -0.03 15.38
CA LEU A 172 -10.15 1.31 14.81
C LEU A 172 -11.44 1.46 13.98
N ASP A 173 -12.03 2.65 14.05
CA ASP A 173 -13.16 3.05 13.19
C ASP A 173 -13.02 4.55 12.92
N ILE A 174 -12.57 4.91 11.73
CA ILE A 174 -12.30 6.30 11.34
C ILE A 174 -12.90 6.61 9.98
N THR A 175 -13.13 7.88 9.74
CA THR A 175 -13.52 8.43 8.43
C THR A 175 -12.46 9.42 7.96
N VAL A 176 -12.08 9.33 6.68
CA VAL A 176 -11.06 10.19 6.05
C VAL A 176 -11.57 10.81 4.74
#